data_52f8775851c04661c660960fe8c9fb7f
#
_entry.id   52f8775851c04661c660960fe8c9fb7f
#
_cell.length_a   1.000
_cell.length_b   1.000
_cell.length_c   1.000
_cell.angle_alpha   90.00
_cell.angle_beta   90.00
_cell.angle_gamma   90.00
#
_symmetry.space_group_name_H-M   'P 1'
#
loop_
_entity.id
_entity.type
_entity.pdbx_description
1 polymer ?
#
loop_
_entity_poly.entity_id
_entity_poly.type
_entity_poly.pdbx_seq_one_letter_code
_entity_poly.pdbx_strand_id
1 'polypeptide(L)'
;MNLLCGSFAVVAALMYNDLTLAFWLIVAGIVFDFFDGFVARLLHSSSAIGVQLDSLADVITSGLAPAAVLWQVCLQTEPCCLPAAWELGYGVFVLTAFSALRLAKFNIDETQTVEFCGLPTPAGSLLCASLGMLWQQGAVALSSDGVLLIAVLTSLLIVADHYFGSFM
;
A
#
# COMPACT_ATOMS: atom_id res chain seq x y z
N MET A 1 6.89 14.41 5.65
CA MET A 1 6.93 13.46 6.80
C MET A 1 6.42 12.08 6.42
N ASN A 2 5.47 11.96 5.49
CA ASN A 2 4.93 10.70 4.96
C ASN A 2 6.03 9.69 4.58
N LEU A 3 7.00 10.07 3.72
CA LEU A 3 8.11 9.22 3.28
C LEU A 3 8.91 8.58 4.42
N LEU A 4 9.20 9.34 5.48
CA LEU A 4 9.94 8.82 6.64
C LEU A 4 9.12 7.79 7.41
N CYS A 5 7.83 8.05 7.62
CA CYS A 5 6.93 7.10 8.28
C CYS A 5 6.86 5.79 7.49
N GLY A 6 6.69 5.84 6.15
CA GLY A 6 6.68 4.67 5.29
C GLY A 6 8.00 3.89 5.34
N SER A 7 9.14 4.59 5.30
CA SER A 7 10.46 3.96 5.39
C SER A 7 10.68 3.27 6.74
N PHE A 8 10.30 3.92 7.84
CA PHE A 8 10.38 3.31 9.17
C PHE A 8 9.39 2.14 9.33
N ALA A 9 8.22 2.19 8.68
CA ALA A 9 7.29 1.07 8.68
C ALA A 9 7.89 -0.17 8.01
N VAL A 10 8.62 -0.01 6.90
CA VAL A 10 9.35 -1.10 6.25
C VAL A 10 10.41 -1.68 7.18
N VAL A 11 11.19 -0.84 7.85
CA VAL A 11 12.21 -1.28 8.82
C VAL A 11 11.56 -2.00 10.00
N ALA A 12 10.45 -1.47 10.55
CA ALA A 12 9.71 -2.10 11.64
C ALA A 12 9.21 -3.50 11.26
N ALA A 13 8.65 -3.64 10.05
CA ALA A 13 8.16 -4.93 9.57
C ALA A 13 9.30 -5.93 9.34
N LEU A 14 10.36 -5.54 8.62
CA LEU A 14 11.38 -6.47 8.15
C LEU A 14 12.48 -6.76 9.19
N MET A 15 12.93 -5.75 9.93
CA MET A 15 14.06 -5.91 10.87
C MET A 15 13.60 -6.22 12.30
N TYR A 16 12.53 -5.58 12.74
CA TYR A 16 12.03 -5.75 14.12
C TYR A 16 10.90 -6.75 14.22
N ASN A 17 10.33 -7.20 13.09
CA ASN A 17 9.17 -8.08 13.04
C ASN A 17 7.99 -7.54 13.90
N ASP A 18 7.87 -6.23 13.98
CA ASP A 18 6.81 -5.55 14.70
C ASP A 18 5.81 -4.98 13.70
N LEU A 19 4.81 -5.82 13.35
CA LEU A 19 3.78 -5.45 12.39
C LEU A 19 2.79 -4.46 12.98
N THR A 20 2.66 -4.45 14.31
CA THR A 20 1.82 -3.48 15.01
C THR A 20 2.43 -2.07 14.90
N LEU A 21 3.74 -1.94 15.14
CA LEU A 21 4.44 -0.68 14.94
C LEU A 21 4.41 -0.25 13.47
N ALA A 22 4.62 -1.19 12.54
CA ALA A 22 4.55 -0.91 11.11
C ALA A 22 3.17 -0.37 10.70
N PHE A 23 2.09 -0.97 11.19
CA PHE A 23 0.72 -0.49 10.96
C PHE A 23 0.54 0.96 11.42
N TRP A 24 0.92 1.28 12.65
CA TRP A 24 0.76 2.64 13.19
C TRP A 24 1.63 3.66 12.47
N LEU A 25 2.81 3.28 11.99
CA LEU A 25 3.66 4.14 11.16
C LEU A 25 3.04 4.40 9.78
N ILE A 26 2.38 3.41 9.17
CA ILE A 26 1.62 3.59 7.92
C ILE A 26 0.46 4.56 8.15
N VAL A 27 -0.31 4.37 9.23
CA VAL A 27 -1.40 5.28 9.61
C VAL A 27 -0.90 6.70 9.79
N ALA A 28 0.20 6.88 10.53
CA ALA A 28 0.81 8.19 10.73
C ALA A 28 1.28 8.81 9.39
N GLY A 29 1.87 8.02 8.49
CA GLY A 29 2.27 8.47 7.16
C GLY A 29 1.09 9.01 6.35
N ILE A 30 -0.01 8.27 6.30
CA ILE A 30 -1.24 8.68 5.60
C ILE A 30 -1.84 9.97 6.21
N VAL A 31 -1.80 10.10 7.54
CA VAL A 31 -2.27 11.32 8.23
C VAL A 31 -1.39 12.51 7.87
N PHE A 32 -0.07 12.36 7.88
CA PHE A 32 0.85 13.42 7.47
C PHE A 32 0.65 13.83 6.02
N ASP A 33 0.45 12.87 5.11
CA ASP A 33 0.15 13.11 3.72
C ASP A 33 -1.11 13.97 3.54
N PHE A 34 -2.17 13.61 4.24
CA PHE A 34 -3.40 14.39 4.23
C PHE A 34 -3.17 15.84 4.70
N PHE A 35 -2.39 16.04 5.77
CA PHE A 35 -2.09 17.38 6.28
C PHE A 35 -1.21 18.17 5.33
N ASP A 36 -0.17 17.54 4.76
CA ASP A 36 0.75 18.20 3.81
C ASP A 36 -0.03 18.66 2.57
N GLY A 37 -0.91 17.82 2.01
CA GLY A 37 -1.79 18.17 0.90
C GLY A 37 -2.84 19.24 1.26
N PHE A 38 -3.38 19.22 2.47
CA PHE A 38 -4.32 20.24 2.95
C PHE A 38 -3.63 21.62 3.07
N VAL A 39 -2.47 21.67 3.70
CA VAL A 39 -1.70 22.90 3.88
C VAL A 39 -1.26 23.49 2.52
N ALA A 40 -0.77 22.64 1.60
CA ALA A 40 -0.37 23.08 0.26
C ALA A 40 -1.52 23.75 -0.50
N ARG A 41 -2.74 23.20 -0.41
CA ARG A 41 -3.96 23.77 -0.99
C ARG A 41 -4.35 25.09 -0.34
N LEU A 42 -4.26 25.20 0.98
CA LEU A 42 -4.60 26.41 1.73
C LEU A 42 -3.66 27.57 1.39
N LEU A 43 -2.37 27.27 1.20
CA LEU A 43 -1.33 28.25 0.89
C LEU A 43 -1.23 28.58 -0.63
N HIS A 44 -2.03 27.94 -1.49
CA HIS A 44 -1.95 28.04 -2.95
C HIS A 44 -0.51 27.83 -3.48
N SER A 45 0.28 27.03 -2.79
CA SER A 45 1.70 26.77 -3.05
C SER A 45 1.91 25.34 -3.53
N SER A 46 1.35 25.00 -4.70
CA SER A 46 1.64 23.73 -5.35
C SER A 46 2.82 23.90 -6.31
N SER A 47 3.92 23.17 -6.07
CA SER A 47 5.02 23.07 -7.02
C SER A 47 4.96 21.72 -7.76
N ALA A 48 5.34 21.69 -9.05
CA ALA A 48 5.38 20.45 -9.82
C ALA A 48 6.28 19.38 -9.16
N ILE A 49 7.38 19.80 -8.53
CA ILE A 49 8.26 18.91 -7.79
C ILE A 49 7.58 18.37 -6.52
N GLY A 50 6.78 19.20 -5.83
CA GLY A 50 6.05 18.79 -4.63
C GLY A 50 5.07 17.67 -4.92
N VAL A 51 4.29 17.78 -6.00
CA VAL A 51 3.33 16.74 -6.43
C VAL A 51 4.03 15.42 -6.76
N GLN A 52 5.18 15.47 -7.43
CA GLN A 52 5.94 14.26 -7.75
C GLN A 52 6.55 13.62 -6.50
N LEU A 53 7.07 14.43 -5.56
CA LEU A 53 7.63 13.93 -4.32
C LEU A 53 6.56 13.28 -3.42
N ASP A 54 5.36 13.84 -3.41
CA ASP A 54 4.19 13.31 -2.71
C ASP A 54 3.82 11.92 -3.24
N SER A 55 3.69 11.78 -4.56
CA SER A 55 3.41 10.50 -5.20
C SER A 55 4.50 9.45 -4.94
N LEU A 56 5.78 9.85 -4.93
CA LEU A 56 6.88 8.94 -4.60
C LEU A 56 6.84 8.50 -3.13
N ALA A 57 6.48 9.41 -2.22
CA ALA A 57 6.29 9.09 -0.81
C ALA A 57 5.14 8.09 -0.62
N ASP A 58 4.04 8.29 -1.35
CA ASP A 58 2.88 7.41 -1.32
C ASP A 58 3.18 5.99 -1.82
N VAL A 59 4.00 5.85 -2.85
CA VAL A 59 4.44 4.52 -3.31
C VAL A 59 5.14 3.76 -2.18
N ILE A 60 5.92 4.43 -1.35
CA ILE A 60 6.61 3.80 -0.23
C ILE A 60 5.65 3.50 0.92
N THR A 61 4.84 4.47 1.33
CA THR A 61 3.96 4.32 2.50
C THR A 61 2.74 3.44 2.20
N SER A 62 2.15 3.59 1.02
CA SER A 62 0.91 2.87 0.65
C SER A 62 1.14 1.68 -0.27
N GLY A 63 2.34 1.52 -0.84
CA GLY A 63 2.70 0.40 -1.69
C GLY A 63 3.71 -0.53 -1.04
N LEU A 64 4.91 -0.04 -0.73
CA LEU A 64 6.02 -0.86 -0.25
C LEU A 64 5.83 -1.30 1.20
N ALA A 65 5.43 -0.41 2.11
CA ALA A 65 5.30 -0.73 3.52
C ALA A 65 4.24 -1.84 3.78
N PRO A 66 3.01 -1.79 3.23
CA PRO A 66 2.06 -2.88 3.40
C PRO A 66 2.50 -4.18 2.71
N ALA A 67 3.23 -4.10 1.58
CA ALA A 67 3.80 -5.28 0.94
C ALA A 67 4.88 -5.93 1.85
N ALA A 68 5.71 -5.13 2.53
CA ALA A 68 6.69 -5.63 3.50
C ALA A 68 6.03 -6.29 4.71
N VAL A 69 4.90 -5.74 5.19
CA VAL A 69 4.08 -6.36 6.25
C VAL A 69 3.55 -7.73 5.79
N LEU A 70 2.94 -7.80 4.61
CA LEU A 70 2.42 -9.07 4.07
C LEU A 70 3.54 -10.08 3.80
N TRP A 71 4.69 -9.62 3.30
CA TRP A 71 5.87 -10.45 3.12
C TRP A 71 6.31 -11.11 4.42
N GLN A 72 6.34 -10.34 5.50
CA GLN A 72 6.73 -10.86 6.81
C GLN A 72 5.73 -11.90 7.34
N VAL A 73 4.45 -11.73 7.07
CA VAL A 73 3.43 -12.75 7.38
C VAL A 73 3.67 -14.01 6.54
N CYS A 74 3.96 -13.88 5.24
CA CYS A 74 4.26 -15.03 4.37
C CYS A 74 5.47 -15.83 4.84
N LEU A 75 6.51 -15.17 5.37
CA LEU A 75 7.70 -15.85 5.88
C LEU A 75 7.44 -16.69 7.15
N GLN A 76 6.41 -16.36 7.91
CA GLN A 76 6.10 -16.97 9.20
C GLN A 76 4.89 -17.90 9.16
N THR A 77 4.21 -18.00 8.01
CA THR A 77 3.03 -18.84 7.83
C THR A 77 3.35 -20.03 6.91
N GLU A 78 2.77 -21.19 7.25
CA GLU A 78 2.90 -22.38 6.42
C GLU A 78 2.01 -22.28 5.16
N PRO A 79 2.49 -22.77 4.02
CA PRO A 79 1.68 -22.87 2.81
C PRO A 79 0.59 -23.92 2.97
N CYS A 80 -0.63 -23.61 2.54
CA CYS A 80 -1.75 -24.54 2.61
C CYS A 80 -1.84 -25.46 1.38
N CYS A 81 -1.63 -24.91 0.17
CA CYS A 81 -1.87 -25.59 -1.09
C CYS A 81 -0.68 -25.60 -2.05
N LEU A 82 0.22 -24.63 -1.95
CA LEU A 82 1.33 -24.45 -2.90
C LEU A 82 2.67 -24.86 -2.25
N PRO A 83 3.36 -25.87 -2.78
CA PRO A 83 4.58 -26.40 -2.15
C PRO A 83 5.81 -25.46 -2.18
N ALA A 84 5.71 -24.35 -2.89
CA ALA A 84 6.78 -23.36 -3.05
C ALA A 84 6.34 -21.95 -2.61
N ALA A 85 5.49 -21.84 -1.59
CA ALA A 85 4.88 -20.56 -1.18
C ALA A 85 5.91 -19.52 -0.72
N TRP A 86 7.09 -19.91 -0.22
CA TRP A 86 8.15 -18.97 0.14
C TRP A 86 8.74 -18.26 -1.10
N GLU A 87 8.86 -18.96 -2.24
CA GLU A 87 9.30 -18.34 -3.50
C GLU A 87 8.19 -17.44 -4.09
N LEU A 88 6.93 -17.89 -4.00
CA LEU A 88 5.76 -17.13 -4.43
C LEU A 88 5.45 -15.93 -3.52
N GLY A 89 5.92 -15.95 -2.28
CA GLY A 89 5.77 -14.85 -1.34
C GLY A 89 6.26 -13.50 -1.88
N TYR A 90 7.29 -13.50 -2.74
CA TYR A 90 7.72 -12.28 -3.45
C TYR A 90 6.61 -11.66 -4.30
N GLY A 91 5.58 -12.42 -4.65
CA GLY A 91 4.41 -11.93 -5.38
C GLY A 91 3.63 -10.83 -4.63
N VAL A 92 3.78 -10.71 -3.30
CA VAL A 92 3.13 -9.61 -2.55
C VAL A 92 3.62 -8.22 -2.97
N PHE A 93 4.85 -8.13 -3.53
CA PHE A 93 5.40 -6.88 -4.03
C PHE A 93 4.73 -6.39 -5.34
N VAL A 94 3.86 -7.20 -5.94
CA VAL A 94 2.94 -6.77 -7.00
C VAL A 94 2.09 -5.60 -6.51
N LEU A 95 1.73 -5.56 -5.22
CA LEU A 95 1.03 -4.45 -4.61
C LEU A 95 1.78 -3.12 -4.78
N THR A 96 3.10 -3.12 -4.58
CA THR A 96 3.94 -1.93 -4.78
C THR A 96 3.96 -1.48 -6.24
N ALA A 97 4.10 -2.42 -7.17
CA ALA A 97 4.15 -2.12 -8.61
C ALA A 97 2.83 -1.51 -9.11
N PHE A 98 1.70 -2.09 -8.72
CA PHE A 98 0.38 -1.59 -9.12
C PHE A 98 0.03 -0.26 -8.43
N SER A 99 0.44 -0.05 -7.17
CA SER A 99 0.31 1.25 -6.49
C SER A 99 1.11 2.34 -7.22
N ALA A 100 2.36 2.06 -7.60
CA ALA A 100 3.18 2.98 -8.36
C ALA A 100 2.59 3.29 -9.74
N LEU A 101 2.08 2.27 -10.44
CA LEU A 101 1.47 2.42 -11.75
C LEU A 101 0.19 3.28 -11.69
N ARG A 102 -0.63 3.09 -10.65
CA ARG A 102 -1.83 3.91 -10.43
C ARG A 102 -1.48 5.37 -10.18
N LEU A 103 -0.53 5.63 -9.27
CA LEU A 103 -0.11 7.00 -8.94
C LEU A 103 0.55 7.70 -10.14
N ALA A 104 1.37 6.97 -10.92
CA ALA A 104 1.96 7.52 -12.14
C ALA A 104 0.89 7.91 -13.17
N LYS A 105 -0.14 7.07 -13.36
CA LYS A 105 -1.25 7.39 -14.26
C LYS A 105 -2.06 8.59 -13.77
N PHE A 106 -2.37 8.65 -12.48
CA PHE A 106 -3.08 9.77 -11.88
C PHE A 106 -2.36 11.11 -12.09
N ASN A 107 -1.02 11.10 -12.07
CA ASN A 107 -0.22 12.31 -12.30
C ASN A 107 -0.18 12.78 -13.78
N ILE A 108 -0.48 11.89 -14.73
CA ILE A 108 -0.45 12.20 -16.16
C ILE A 108 -1.84 12.62 -16.65
N ASP A 109 -2.90 12.15 -16.03
CA ASP A 109 -4.27 12.31 -16.51
C ASP A 109 -4.92 13.55 -15.90
N GLU A 110 -4.83 14.68 -16.59
CA GLU A 110 -5.45 15.98 -16.21
C GLU A 110 -6.98 15.97 -16.29
N THR A 111 -7.59 14.93 -16.86
CA THR A 111 -9.02 14.87 -17.12
C THR A 111 -9.86 14.23 -16.02
N GLN A 112 -9.25 13.59 -15.03
CA GLN A 112 -9.93 12.84 -13.97
C GLN A 112 -10.38 13.71 -12.78
N THR A 113 -11.08 14.80 -13.03
CA THR A 113 -11.63 15.63 -11.94
C THR A 113 -13.01 15.20 -11.43
N VAL A 114 -13.67 14.18 -12.01
CA VAL A 114 -15.11 13.99 -11.80
C VAL A 114 -15.55 12.61 -11.27
N GLU A 115 -14.83 11.53 -11.46
CA GLU A 115 -15.27 10.21 -10.94
C GLU A 115 -14.13 9.42 -10.31
N PHE A 116 -14.20 9.28 -8.99
CA PHE A 116 -13.40 8.32 -8.24
C PHE A 116 -14.07 6.94 -8.31
N CYS A 117 -13.62 6.09 -9.19
CA CYS A 117 -14.00 4.70 -9.24
C CYS A 117 -12.84 3.83 -8.74
N GLY A 118 -13.01 2.88 -7.79
CA GLY A 118 -12.05 1.91 -7.27
C GLY A 118 -11.51 2.18 -5.88
N LEU A 119 -10.63 1.26 -5.44
CA LEU A 119 -10.08 1.32 -4.09
C LEU A 119 -8.93 2.35 -4.03
N PRO A 120 -9.05 3.44 -3.24
CA PRO A 120 -7.94 4.37 -3.06
C PRO A 120 -6.72 3.65 -2.47
N THR A 121 -5.52 4.00 -2.98
CA THR A 121 -4.26 3.35 -2.56
C THR A 121 -4.07 3.33 -1.04
N PRO A 122 -4.35 4.41 -0.28
CA PRO A 122 -4.28 4.38 1.17
C PRO A 122 -5.23 3.39 1.84
N ALA A 123 -6.44 3.19 1.27
CA ALA A 123 -7.38 2.22 1.84
C ALA A 123 -6.89 0.77 1.63
N GLY A 124 -6.34 0.46 0.45
CA GLY A 124 -5.71 -0.83 0.20
C GLY A 124 -4.53 -1.10 1.13
N SER A 125 -3.69 -0.09 1.37
CA SER A 125 -2.56 -0.20 2.29
C SER A 125 -2.99 -0.45 3.74
N LEU A 126 -4.01 0.27 4.22
CA LEU A 126 -4.56 0.07 5.56
C LEU A 126 -5.16 -1.32 5.73
N LEU A 127 -5.86 -1.84 4.72
CA LEU A 127 -6.40 -3.20 4.73
C LEU A 127 -5.28 -4.23 4.86
N CYS A 128 -4.26 -4.15 4.03
CA CYS A 128 -3.13 -5.09 4.06
C CYS A 128 -2.34 -4.99 5.38
N ALA A 129 -2.05 -3.79 5.84
CA ALA A 129 -1.32 -3.56 7.09
C ALA A 129 -2.11 -3.99 8.32
N SER A 130 -3.44 -3.76 8.36
CA SER A 130 -4.30 -4.20 9.45
C SER A 130 -4.40 -5.71 9.55
N LEU A 131 -4.43 -6.41 8.41
CA LEU A 131 -4.41 -7.88 8.39
C LEU A 131 -3.10 -8.43 8.98
N GLY A 132 -1.96 -7.85 8.64
CA GLY A 132 -0.69 -8.23 9.23
C GLY A 132 -0.64 -7.99 10.74
N MET A 133 -1.13 -6.84 11.21
CA MET A 133 -1.23 -6.54 12.64
C MET A 133 -2.14 -7.54 13.37
N LEU A 134 -3.34 -7.80 12.85
CA LEU A 134 -4.31 -8.73 13.44
C LEU A 134 -3.79 -10.17 13.46
N TRP A 135 -3.06 -10.57 12.43
CA TRP A 135 -2.39 -11.87 12.40
C TRP A 135 -1.33 -11.97 13.51
N GLN A 136 -0.49 -10.95 13.68
CA GLN A 136 0.53 -10.93 14.74
C GLN A 136 -0.08 -10.99 16.15
N GLN A 137 -1.26 -10.39 16.33
CA GLN A 137 -2.01 -10.45 17.60
C GLN A 137 -2.77 -11.76 17.79
N GLY A 138 -2.71 -12.68 16.83
CA GLY A 138 -3.43 -13.96 16.89
C GLY A 138 -4.95 -13.84 16.71
N ALA A 139 -5.45 -12.68 16.27
CA ALA A 139 -6.87 -12.45 16.04
C ALA A 139 -7.37 -13.09 14.74
N VAL A 140 -6.50 -13.25 13.75
CA VAL A 140 -6.81 -13.83 12.44
C VAL A 140 -5.77 -14.89 12.09
N ALA A 141 -6.23 -16.05 11.63
CA ALA A 141 -5.36 -17.09 11.08
C ALA A 141 -5.24 -16.88 9.56
N LEU A 142 -4.02 -16.66 9.07
CA LEU A 142 -3.73 -16.51 7.64
C LEU A 142 -2.76 -17.62 7.22
N SER A 143 -2.95 -18.15 6.01
CA SER A 143 -1.96 -18.95 5.31
C SER A 143 -1.19 -18.09 4.31
N SER A 144 0.02 -18.50 3.93
CA SER A 144 0.82 -17.75 2.94
C SER A 144 0.10 -17.62 1.60
N ASP A 145 -0.65 -18.64 1.18
CA ASP A 145 -1.48 -18.60 -0.03
C ASP A 145 -2.60 -17.56 0.07
N GLY A 146 -3.23 -17.48 1.26
CA GLY A 146 -4.28 -16.49 1.54
C GLY A 146 -3.74 -15.06 1.51
N VAL A 147 -2.56 -14.84 2.07
CA VAL A 147 -1.88 -13.53 2.05
C VAL A 147 -1.56 -13.11 0.61
N LEU A 148 -1.02 -14.03 -0.19
CA LEU A 148 -0.73 -13.77 -1.60
C LEU A 148 -2.00 -13.43 -2.39
N LEU A 149 -3.07 -14.17 -2.18
CA LEU A 149 -4.37 -13.91 -2.82
C LEU A 149 -4.92 -12.54 -2.43
N ILE A 150 -4.83 -12.15 -1.18
CA ILE A 150 -5.23 -10.81 -0.70
C ILE A 150 -4.39 -9.73 -1.38
N ALA A 151 -3.07 -9.90 -1.46
CA ALA A 151 -2.18 -8.95 -2.11
C ALA A 151 -2.52 -8.77 -3.60
N VAL A 152 -2.76 -9.86 -4.31
CA VAL A 152 -3.14 -9.82 -5.74
C VAL A 152 -4.52 -9.18 -5.92
N LEU A 153 -5.52 -9.57 -5.13
CA LEU A 153 -6.87 -9.00 -5.23
C LEU A 153 -6.86 -7.50 -4.92
N THR A 154 -6.16 -7.08 -3.87
CA THR A 154 -6.03 -5.66 -3.52
C THR A 154 -5.33 -4.89 -4.63
N SER A 155 -4.28 -5.45 -5.22
CA SER A 155 -3.56 -4.86 -6.35
C SER A 155 -4.47 -4.68 -7.57
N LEU A 156 -5.27 -5.69 -7.90
CA LEU A 156 -6.24 -5.62 -8.99
C LEU A 156 -7.32 -4.59 -8.72
N LEU A 157 -7.84 -4.52 -7.49
CA LEU A 157 -8.84 -3.52 -7.10
C LEU A 157 -8.31 -2.09 -7.17
N ILE A 158 -7.02 -1.89 -6.88
CA ILE A 158 -6.34 -0.60 -7.00
C ILE A 158 -6.26 -0.13 -8.46
N VAL A 159 -6.14 -1.06 -9.42
CA VAL A 159 -5.99 -0.76 -10.86
C VAL A 159 -7.29 -0.95 -11.66
N ALA A 160 -8.28 -1.69 -11.14
CA ALA A 160 -9.53 -2.02 -11.83
C ALA A 160 -10.31 -0.81 -12.33
N ASP A 161 -10.15 0.35 -11.70
CA ASP A 161 -10.69 1.64 -12.10
C ASP A 161 -10.50 1.99 -13.57
N HIS A 162 -9.32 1.67 -14.07
CA HIS A 162 -8.91 2.18 -15.36
C HIS A 162 -9.43 1.37 -16.54
N TYR A 163 -9.79 0.11 -16.30
CA TYR A 163 -10.31 -0.75 -17.36
C TYR A 163 -11.83 -0.64 -17.54
N PHE A 164 -12.57 -0.27 -16.50
CA PHE A 164 -14.03 -0.13 -16.60
C PHE A 164 -14.46 1.24 -17.13
N GLY A 165 -13.74 2.31 -16.84
CA GLY A 165 -14.05 3.66 -17.36
C GLY A 165 -13.78 3.85 -18.86
N SER A 166 -12.99 2.97 -19.49
CA SER A 166 -12.68 3.03 -20.93
C SER A 166 -13.70 2.27 -21.80
N PHE A 167 -14.70 1.61 -21.20
CA PHE A 167 -15.72 0.82 -21.91
C PHE A 167 -17.13 1.46 -21.87
N MET A 168 -17.32 2.60 -21.25
CA MET A 168 -18.51 3.43 -21.34
C MET A 168 -18.20 4.77 -22.07
#